data_44947f0fd9846c681ead05fe8592135d
#
_entry.id   44947f0fd9846c681ead05fe8592135d
#
_cell.length_a   1.000
_cell.length_b   1.000
_cell.length_c   1.000
_cell.angle_alpha   90.00
_cell.angle_beta   90.00
_cell.angle_gamma   90.00
#
_symmetry.space_group_name_H-M   'P 1'
#
loop_
_entity.id
_entity.type
_entity.pdbx_description
1 polymer ?
#
loop_
_entity_poly.entity_id
_entity_poly.type
_entity_poly.pdbx_seq_one_letter_code
_entity_poly.pdbx_strand_id
1 'polypeptide(L)'
;EYIKYIEENYSRNSLFRGLKDKSFALIPKIGRDNYLRKCFEDKVVSLDKLQDLEEQTMNEFVKMSVPHLDLRAMNQWDQWTIGQHYGLPTRFLDWTENPLIAAYFATENAGTDAAICVTDRTQFNSGTDDMGDVFSFSDTDEVLLHTPSYINSRIIAQKGVFTVHKNPTLPLDQTNINGEKCKVDQLIIPQDVIGDFVKDLDWFGINRSFIYPGLDGLAYYLDFKAKGGID
;
A
#
# COMPACT_ATOMS: atom_id res chain seq x y z
N GLU A 1 18.60 5.47 15.78
CA GLU A 1 19.05 6.31 14.65
C GLU A 1 17.93 6.60 13.66
N TYR A 2 17.20 5.58 13.18
CA TYR A 2 16.10 5.74 12.18
C TYR A 2 15.03 6.74 12.61
N ILE A 3 14.46 6.62 13.82
CA ILE A 3 13.40 7.51 14.33
C ILE A 3 13.90 8.97 14.35
N LYS A 4 15.12 9.18 14.86
CA LYS A 4 15.73 10.52 14.90
C LYS A 4 15.88 11.13 13.50
N TYR A 5 16.32 10.32 12.54
CA TYR A 5 16.42 10.75 11.15
C TYR A 5 15.07 11.17 10.58
N ILE A 6 13.99 10.39 10.85
CA ILE A 6 12.64 10.72 10.43
C ILE A 6 12.17 12.06 11.03
N GLU A 7 12.38 12.27 12.33
CA GLU A 7 11.99 13.52 13.02
C GLU A 7 12.72 14.76 12.49
N GLU A 8 13.99 14.62 12.09
CA GLU A 8 14.81 15.71 11.58
C GLU A 8 14.50 16.07 10.11
N ASN A 9 14.04 15.12 9.29
CA ASN A 9 13.95 15.29 7.83
C ASN A 9 12.54 15.30 7.29
N TYR A 10 11.53 14.80 8.03
CA TYR A 10 10.17 14.64 7.55
C TYR A 10 9.13 15.27 8.47
N SER A 11 7.97 15.55 7.91
CA SER A 11 6.86 16.20 8.61
C SER A 11 5.69 15.25 8.90
N ARG A 12 4.65 15.76 9.57
CA ARG A 12 3.39 15.02 9.77
C ARG A 12 2.58 14.82 8.48
N ASN A 13 2.96 15.52 7.40
CA ASN A 13 2.36 15.32 6.07
C ASN A 13 3.04 14.20 5.29
N SER A 14 4.13 13.63 5.81
CA SER A 14 4.85 12.57 5.14
C SER A 14 4.10 11.25 5.19
N LEU A 15 4.06 10.58 4.06
CA LEU A 15 3.52 9.24 3.87
C LEU A 15 4.67 8.28 3.59
N PHE A 16 4.61 7.10 4.19
CA PHE A 16 5.68 6.12 4.18
C PHE A 16 5.21 4.80 3.55
N ARG A 17 6.07 4.15 2.78
CA ARG A 17 5.82 2.83 2.22
C ARG A 17 7.05 1.96 2.29
N GLY A 18 6.95 0.79 2.94
CA GLY A 18 8.03 -0.21 2.97
C GLY A 18 8.09 -1.06 1.72
N LEU A 19 9.28 -1.26 1.19
CA LEU A 19 9.59 -2.15 0.08
C LEU A 19 10.61 -3.20 0.53
N LYS A 20 10.30 -4.49 0.36
CA LYS A 20 11.18 -5.62 0.73
C LYS A 20 12.44 -5.74 -0.15
N ASP A 21 12.44 -5.06 -1.27
CA ASP A 21 13.56 -4.92 -2.19
C ASP A 21 13.57 -3.48 -2.70
N LYS A 22 14.72 -2.82 -2.57
CA LYS A 22 14.90 -1.42 -2.98
C LYS A 22 14.68 -1.17 -4.48
N SER A 23 14.72 -2.22 -5.29
CA SER A 23 14.51 -2.14 -6.75
C SER A 23 13.02 -2.17 -7.15
N PHE A 24 12.11 -2.43 -6.22
CA PHE A 24 10.70 -2.48 -6.54
C PHE A 24 10.15 -1.10 -6.92
N ALA A 25 9.52 -1.02 -8.08
CA ALA A 25 8.86 0.19 -8.54
C ALA A 25 7.58 0.46 -7.74
N LEU A 26 7.25 1.75 -7.60
CA LEU A 26 6.03 2.23 -6.96
C LEU A 26 4.83 2.12 -7.91
N ILE A 27 4.46 0.89 -8.26
CA ILE A 27 3.39 0.54 -9.18
C ILE A 27 2.29 -0.21 -8.44
N PRO A 28 1.00 0.20 -8.55
CA PRO A 28 -0.15 -0.56 -8.06
C PRO A 28 -0.15 -2.02 -8.57
N LYS A 29 -0.75 -2.92 -7.81
CA LYS A 29 -0.70 -4.37 -8.12
C LYS A 29 -1.20 -4.69 -9.52
N ILE A 30 -2.29 -4.05 -9.97
CA ILE A 30 -2.89 -4.27 -11.28
C ILE A 30 -1.96 -3.90 -12.44
N GLY A 31 -1.10 -2.88 -12.26
CA GLY A 31 -0.21 -2.36 -13.29
C GLY A 31 1.15 -3.05 -13.36
N ARG A 32 1.46 -4.01 -12.49
CA ARG A 32 2.77 -4.67 -12.48
C ARG A 32 2.93 -5.64 -13.64
N ASP A 33 4.07 -5.62 -14.31
CA ASP A 33 4.38 -6.49 -15.46
C ASP A 33 4.10 -7.97 -15.20
N ASN A 34 4.47 -8.48 -14.02
CA ASN A 34 4.27 -9.89 -13.66
C ASN A 34 2.79 -10.25 -13.48
N TYR A 35 1.93 -9.28 -13.18
CA TYR A 35 0.48 -9.44 -13.11
C TYR A 35 -0.13 -9.34 -14.52
N LEU A 36 0.23 -8.30 -15.27
CA LEU A 36 -0.27 -8.07 -16.63
C LEU A 36 -0.03 -9.25 -17.56
N ARG A 37 1.20 -9.82 -17.55
CA ARG A 37 1.56 -10.99 -18.35
C ARG A 37 0.77 -12.26 -18.02
N LYS A 38 0.15 -12.33 -16.83
CA LYS A 38 -0.72 -13.46 -16.44
C LYS A 38 -2.15 -13.28 -16.87
N CYS A 39 -2.60 -12.03 -17.01
CA CYS A 39 -3.98 -11.69 -17.35
C CYS A 39 -4.19 -11.46 -18.84
N PHE A 40 -3.14 -11.04 -19.56
CA PHE A 40 -3.22 -10.65 -20.94
C PHE A 40 -2.10 -11.30 -21.77
N GLU A 41 -2.44 -11.79 -22.96
CA GLU A 41 -1.47 -12.29 -23.94
C GLU A 41 -0.68 -11.17 -24.62
N ASP A 42 -1.28 -9.99 -24.70
CA ASP A 42 -0.69 -8.81 -25.33
C ASP A 42 0.43 -8.23 -24.44
N LYS A 43 1.54 -7.78 -25.08
CA LYS A 43 2.64 -7.11 -24.39
C LYS A 43 2.29 -5.69 -23.91
N VAL A 44 1.30 -5.07 -24.55
CA VAL A 44 0.81 -3.72 -24.22
C VAL A 44 -0.69 -3.80 -23.96
N VAL A 45 -1.09 -3.47 -22.77
CA VAL A 45 -2.50 -3.47 -22.35
C VAL A 45 -3.01 -2.04 -22.33
N SER A 46 -4.15 -1.77 -22.97
CA SER A 46 -4.79 -0.45 -22.89
C SER A 46 -5.37 -0.19 -21.50
N LEU A 47 -5.44 1.09 -21.11
CA LEU A 47 -6.03 1.48 -19.82
C LEU A 47 -7.50 1.05 -19.71
N ASP A 48 -8.26 1.09 -20.80
CA ASP A 48 -9.65 0.65 -20.82
C ASP A 48 -9.78 -0.85 -20.49
N LYS A 49 -8.97 -1.71 -21.12
CA LYS A 49 -8.97 -3.15 -20.80
C LYS A 49 -8.59 -3.41 -19.35
N LEU A 50 -7.69 -2.59 -18.80
CA LEU A 50 -7.26 -2.69 -17.42
C LEU A 50 -8.39 -2.30 -16.46
N GLN A 51 -9.09 -1.20 -16.76
CA GLN A 51 -10.25 -0.76 -16.01
C GLN A 51 -11.38 -1.80 -16.06
N ASP A 52 -11.69 -2.34 -17.23
CA ASP A 52 -12.69 -3.40 -17.39
C ASP A 52 -12.38 -4.62 -16.48
N LEU A 53 -11.11 -5.04 -16.43
CA LEU A 53 -10.67 -6.13 -15.56
C LEU A 53 -10.85 -5.80 -14.08
N GLU A 54 -10.47 -4.60 -13.67
CA GLU A 54 -10.64 -4.13 -12.29
C GLU A 54 -12.13 -4.13 -11.90
N GLU A 55 -12.98 -3.52 -12.72
CA GLU A 55 -14.43 -3.42 -12.47
C GLU A 55 -15.09 -4.81 -12.40
N GLN A 56 -14.79 -5.68 -13.35
CA GLN A 56 -15.32 -7.05 -13.35
C GLN A 56 -14.92 -7.81 -12.09
N THR A 57 -13.63 -7.74 -11.73
CA THR A 57 -13.10 -8.42 -10.54
C THR A 57 -13.72 -7.87 -9.25
N MET A 58 -13.88 -6.54 -9.15
CA MET A 58 -14.51 -5.91 -7.98
C MET A 58 -15.99 -6.25 -7.89
N ASN A 59 -16.72 -6.18 -9.00
CA ASN A 59 -18.14 -6.53 -9.04
C ASN A 59 -18.39 -8.00 -8.62
N GLU A 60 -17.52 -8.90 -9.03
CA GLU A 60 -17.58 -10.31 -8.61
C GLU A 60 -17.27 -10.46 -7.12
N PHE A 61 -16.22 -9.79 -6.65
CA PHE A 61 -15.86 -9.77 -5.23
C PHE A 61 -17.00 -9.27 -4.35
N VAL A 62 -17.64 -8.14 -4.70
CA VAL A 62 -18.79 -7.59 -3.98
C VAL A 62 -19.94 -8.60 -3.92
N LYS A 63 -20.24 -9.29 -5.02
CA LYS A 63 -21.29 -10.32 -5.05
C LYS A 63 -20.95 -11.52 -4.17
N MET A 64 -19.72 -11.99 -4.23
CA MET A 64 -19.28 -13.20 -3.50
C MET A 64 -18.97 -12.93 -2.03
N SER A 65 -18.73 -11.67 -1.63
CA SER A 65 -18.42 -11.30 -0.26
C SER A 65 -19.62 -11.38 0.69
N VAL A 66 -20.85 -11.37 0.18
CA VAL A 66 -22.10 -11.26 0.94
C VAL A 66 -22.19 -12.20 2.16
N PRO A 67 -21.79 -13.50 2.08
CA PRO A 67 -21.80 -14.40 3.23
C PRO A 67 -20.78 -14.03 4.32
N HIS A 68 -19.80 -13.19 4.02
CA HIS A 68 -18.71 -12.80 4.93
C HIS A 68 -18.86 -11.36 5.40
N LEU A 69 -19.11 -10.46 4.47
CA LEU A 69 -19.33 -9.03 4.69
C LEU A 69 -20.16 -8.48 3.53
N ASP A 70 -21.34 -7.94 3.83
CA ASP A 70 -22.19 -7.34 2.79
C ASP A 70 -21.66 -5.96 2.38
N LEU A 71 -20.88 -5.94 1.32
CA LEU A 71 -20.29 -4.72 0.76
C LEU A 71 -21.29 -3.87 -0.04
N ARG A 72 -22.47 -4.40 -0.40
CA ARG A 72 -23.45 -3.72 -1.28
C ARG A 72 -24.00 -2.43 -0.68
N ALA A 73 -24.01 -2.32 0.66
CA ALA A 73 -24.44 -1.13 1.39
C ALA A 73 -23.34 -0.07 1.56
N MET A 74 -22.11 -0.38 1.16
CA MET A 74 -20.97 0.53 1.27
C MET A 74 -20.83 1.37 0.00
N ASN A 75 -20.26 2.57 0.13
CA ASN A 75 -19.87 3.37 -1.03
C ASN A 75 -18.75 2.66 -1.82
N GLN A 76 -18.52 3.10 -3.03
CA GLN A 76 -17.58 2.46 -3.93
C GLN A 76 -16.13 2.54 -3.40
N TRP A 77 -15.69 3.67 -2.85
CA TRP A 77 -14.36 3.85 -2.30
C TRP A 77 -14.07 2.86 -1.16
N ASP A 78 -15.05 2.63 -0.28
CA ASP A 78 -14.95 1.65 0.79
C ASP A 78 -14.89 0.22 0.24
N GLN A 79 -15.69 -0.12 -0.79
CA GLN A 79 -15.62 -1.42 -1.46
C GLN A 79 -14.22 -1.69 -2.03
N TRP A 80 -13.63 -0.70 -2.72
CA TRP A 80 -12.28 -0.80 -3.30
C TRP A 80 -11.20 -0.88 -2.23
N THR A 81 -11.34 -0.13 -1.15
CA THR A 81 -10.46 -0.23 0.02
C THR A 81 -10.47 -1.64 0.62
N ILE A 82 -11.65 -2.23 0.80
CA ILE A 82 -11.79 -3.61 1.28
C ILE A 82 -11.20 -4.61 0.28
N GLY A 83 -11.48 -4.47 -1.00
CA GLY A 83 -10.90 -5.32 -2.04
C GLY A 83 -9.38 -5.29 -2.02
N GLN A 84 -8.77 -4.10 -2.00
CA GLN A 84 -7.32 -3.91 -1.87
C GLN A 84 -6.78 -4.58 -0.61
N HIS A 85 -7.46 -4.39 0.53
CA HIS A 85 -7.08 -4.96 1.81
C HIS A 85 -7.02 -6.50 1.78
N TYR A 86 -7.98 -7.14 1.11
CA TYR A 86 -8.00 -8.60 0.92
C TYR A 86 -7.15 -9.06 -0.28
N GLY A 87 -6.42 -8.17 -0.92
CA GLY A 87 -5.41 -8.47 -1.90
C GLY A 87 -5.90 -8.55 -3.34
N LEU A 88 -7.07 -7.99 -3.65
CA LEU A 88 -7.45 -7.80 -5.06
C LEU A 88 -6.40 -6.92 -5.77
N PRO A 89 -6.21 -7.14 -7.06
CA PRO A 89 -5.40 -6.24 -7.87
C PRO A 89 -6.21 -4.98 -8.17
N THR A 90 -5.78 -3.86 -7.62
CA THR A 90 -6.40 -2.55 -7.82
C THR A 90 -5.37 -1.52 -8.26
N ARG A 91 -5.86 -0.35 -8.69
CA ARG A 91 -5.04 0.84 -8.97
C ARG A 91 -4.61 1.61 -7.72
N PHE A 92 -4.87 1.05 -6.53
CA PHE A 92 -4.47 1.63 -5.26
C PHE A 92 -3.05 1.20 -4.90
N LEU A 93 -2.27 2.13 -4.38
CA LEU A 93 -0.95 1.88 -3.83
C LEU A 93 -0.96 2.28 -2.35
N ASP A 94 -0.64 1.32 -1.47
CA ASP A 94 -0.71 1.50 -0.02
C ASP A 94 0.42 2.39 0.50
N TRP A 95 0.07 3.25 1.45
CA TRP A 95 0.97 4.05 2.26
C TRP A 95 0.54 3.98 3.72
N THR A 96 1.40 4.40 4.62
CA THR A 96 1.09 4.56 6.04
C THR A 96 1.58 5.91 6.53
N GLU A 97 0.87 6.48 7.50
CA GLU A 97 1.31 7.70 8.21
C GLU A 97 2.34 7.40 9.30
N ASN A 98 2.64 6.11 9.56
CA ASN A 98 3.55 5.70 10.61
C ASN A 98 4.85 5.12 10.02
N PRO A 99 6.01 5.78 10.21
CA PRO A 99 7.29 5.30 9.69
C PRO A 99 7.71 3.94 10.24
N LEU A 100 7.32 3.57 11.46
CA LEU A 100 7.64 2.25 12.03
C LEU A 100 6.86 1.13 11.35
N ILE A 101 5.61 1.40 10.93
CA ILE A 101 4.81 0.45 10.16
C ILE A 101 5.43 0.26 8.76
N ALA A 102 5.89 1.33 8.13
CA ALA A 102 6.63 1.21 6.86
C ALA A 102 7.93 0.41 7.01
N ALA A 103 8.67 0.65 8.09
CA ALA A 103 9.87 -0.14 8.41
C ALA A 103 9.55 -1.62 8.59
N TYR A 104 8.44 -1.96 9.27
CA TYR A 104 7.97 -3.34 9.39
C TYR A 104 7.71 -3.97 8.00
N PHE A 105 6.97 -3.30 7.13
CA PHE A 105 6.71 -3.81 5.78
C PHE A 105 7.96 -3.93 4.91
N ALA A 106 8.95 -3.07 5.12
CA ALA A 106 10.23 -3.14 4.43
C ALA A 106 11.05 -4.36 4.88
N THR A 107 11.07 -4.66 6.18
CA THR A 107 11.93 -5.67 6.78
C THR A 107 11.29 -7.06 6.90
N GLU A 108 9.95 -7.16 6.88
CA GLU A 108 9.23 -8.42 6.99
C GLU A 108 9.59 -9.36 5.81
N ASN A 109 10.35 -10.44 6.11
CA ASN A 109 10.81 -11.42 5.12
C ASN A 109 11.62 -10.80 3.95
N ALA A 110 12.35 -9.72 4.18
CA ALA A 110 13.25 -9.17 3.18
C ALA A 110 14.49 -10.05 3.04
N GLY A 111 14.87 -10.35 1.80
CA GLY A 111 16.04 -11.17 1.47
C GLY A 111 17.20 -10.39 0.83
N THR A 112 17.01 -9.09 0.62
CA THR A 112 17.94 -8.14 -0.01
C THR A 112 17.87 -6.81 0.72
N ASP A 113 18.62 -5.81 0.25
CA ASP A 113 18.45 -4.44 0.71
C ASP A 113 17.00 -4.00 0.52
N ALA A 114 16.37 -3.60 1.61
CA ALA A 114 15.01 -3.07 1.65
C ALA A 114 15.01 -1.54 1.48
N ALA A 115 13.83 -0.95 1.32
CA ALA A 115 13.71 0.50 1.27
C ALA A 115 12.43 1.00 1.95
N ILE A 116 12.48 2.23 2.44
CA ILE A 116 11.30 2.99 2.82
C ILE A 116 11.19 4.18 1.86
N CYS A 117 10.13 4.18 1.07
CA CYS A 117 9.78 5.32 0.24
C CYS A 117 8.99 6.34 1.06
N VAL A 118 9.28 7.63 0.86
CA VAL A 118 8.63 8.74 1.56
C VAL A 118 8.14 9.76 0.53
N THR A 119 6.90 10.18 0.65
CA THR A 119 6.32 11.25 -0.16
C THR A 119 5.51 12.21 0.72
N ASP A 120 5.25 13.42 0.24
CA ASP A 120 4.41 14.39 0.96
C ASP A 120 2.97 14.33 0.42
N ARG A 121 1.99 14.17 1.33
CA ARG A 121 0.56 14.10 0.97
C ARG A 121 0.05 15.36 0.28
N THR A 122 0.69 16.51 0.50
CA THR A 122 0.28 17.78 -0.10
C THR A 122 0.52 17.86 -1.61
N GLN A 123 1.25 16.90 -2.18
CA GLN A 123 1.43 16.79 -3.63
C GLN A 123 0.15 16.34 -4.34
N PHE A 124 -0.78 15.67 -3.63
CA PHE A 124 -1.94 15.00 -4.22
C PHE A 124 -3.24 15.73 -3.90
N ASN A 125 -4.15 15.78 -4.86
CA ASN A 125 -5.53 16.15 -4.59
C ASN A 125 -6.27 15.01 -3.87
N SER A 126 -7.25 15.35 -3.04
CA SER A 126 -8.01 14.35 -2.29
C SER A 126 -9.01 13.65 -3.21
N GLY A 127 -8.97 12.31 -3.20
CA GLY A 127 -10.05 11.47 -3.67
C GLY A 127 -11.06 11.26 -2.54
N THR A 128 -12.30 11.70 -2.74
CA THR A 128 -13.37 11.64 -1.72
C THR A 128 -14.59 10.91 -2.26
N ASP A 129 -15.44 10.45 -1.34
CA ASP A 129 -16.72 9.83 -1.67
C ASP A 129 -17.61 10.74 -2.55
N ASP A 130 -17.44 12.06 -2.45
CA ASP A 130 -18.15 13.04 -3.26
C ASP A 130 -17.73 13.01 -4.74
N MET A 131 -16.58 12.42 -5.08
CA MET A 131 -16.13 12.25 -6.47
C MET A 131 -16.85 11.10 -7.21
N GLY A 132 -17.69 10.32 -6.52
CA GLY A 132 -18.43 9.19 -7.10
C GLY A 132 -17.55 8.00 -7.40
N ASP A 133 -17.26 7.74 -8.67
CA ASP A 133 -16.48 6.59 -9.13
C ASP A 133 -14.98 6.75 -8.86
N VAL A 134 -14.30 5.67 -8.44
CA VAL A 134 -12.83 5.61 -8.26
C VAL A 134 -12.04 5.81 -9.55
N PHE A 135 -12.68 5.76 -10.70
CA PHE A 135 -12.12 6.07 -12.01
C PHE A 135 -12.36 7.52 -12.46
N SER A 136 -13.11 8.31 -11.67
CA SER A 136 -13.40 9.71 -11.97
C SER A 136 -12.21 10.60 -11.60
N PHE A 137 -11.31 10.79 -12.57
CA PHE A 137 -10.20 11.72 -12.47
C PHE A 137 -10.53 12.98 -13.25
N SER A 138 -10.18 14.15 -12.72
CA SER A 138 -10.20 15.37 -13.52
C SER A 138 -9.13 15.32 -14.63
N ASP A 139 -9.19 16.26 -15.58
CA ASP A 139 -8.19 16.32 -16.66
C ASP A 139 -6.77 16.55 -16.15
N THR A 140 -6.63 17.15 -14.98
CA THR A 140 -5.34 17.49 -14.35
C THR A 140 -4.86 16.47 -13.33
N ASP A 141 -5.75 15.58 -12.85
CA ASP A 141 -5.41 14.61 -11.82
C ASP A 141 -4.88 13.32 -12.44
N GLU A 142 -3.62 13.01 -12.18
CA GLU A 142 -3.01 11.73 -12.54
C GLU A 142 -2.99 10.75 -11.36
N VAL A 143 -2.97 11.28 -10.13
CA VAL A 143 -2.98 10.50 -8.88
C VAL A 143 -3.78 11.26 -7.83
N LEU A 144 -4.69 10.55 -7.17
CA LEU A 144 -5.46 11.07 -6.03
C LEU A 144 -4.97 10.44 -4.73
N LEU A 145 -5.13 11.16 -3.62
CA LEU A 145 -4.93 10.62 -2.28
C LEU A 145 -6.28 10.24 -1.67
N HIS A 146 -6.44 8.97 -1.32
CA HIS A 146 -7.61 8.45 -0.61
C HIS A 146 -7.27 8.09 0.83
N THR A 147 -7.99 8.71 1.77
CA THR A 147 -7.94 8.34 3.19
C THR A 147 -9.19 7.52 3.49
N PRO A 148 -9.05 6.21 3.74
CA PRO A 148 -10.20 5.32 3.88
C PRO A 148 -10.96 5.56 5.18
N SER A 149 -12.24 5.19 5.19
CA SER A 149 -12.99 5.02 6.41
C SER A 149 -12.38 3.89 7.28
N TYR A 150 -12.47 4.01 8.59
CA TYR A 150 -11.93 2.99 9.52
C TYR A 150 -12.85 1.75 9.57
N ILE A 151 -12.94 1.03 8.46
CA ILE A 151 -13.91 -0.06 8.25
C ILE A 151 -13.50 -1.33 8.99
N ASN A 152 -12.20 -1.57 9.20
CA ASN A 152 -11.72 -2.74 9.92
C ASN A 152 -10.47 -2.45 10.76
N SER A 153 -10.20 -3.37 11.72
CA SER A 153 -9.10 -3.25 12.67
C SER A 153 -7.71 -3.19 12.03
N ARG A 154 -7.52 -3.81 10.86
CA ARG A 154 -6.23 -3.82 10.18
C ARG A 154 -5.93 -2.48 9.49
N ILE A 155 -6.93 -1.83 8.88
CA ILE A 155 -6.76 -0.48 8.30
C ILE A 155 -6.36 0.50 9.41
N ILE A 156 -7.02 0.39 10.59
CA ILE A 156 -6.71 1.20 11.77
C ILE A 156 -5.28 0.93 12.25
N ALA A 157 -4.92 -0.35 12.44
CA ALA A 157 -3.60 -0.75 12.93
C ALA A 157 -2.47 -0.28 12.00
N GLN A 158 -2.69 -0.34 10.70
CA GLN A 158 -1.70 0.05 9.69
C GLN A 158 -1.66 1.55 9.40
N LYS A 159 -2.61 2.36 9.93
CA LYS A 159 -2.75 3.79 9.58
C LYS A 159 -2.66 4.00 8.07
N GLY A 160 -3.38 3.16 7.34
CA GLY A 160 -3.30 3.07 5.88
C GLY A 160 -3.98 4.24 5.18
N VAL A 161 -3.31 4.77 4.18
CA VAL A 161 -3.85 5.68 3.16
C VAL A 161 -3.43 5.17 1.78
N PHE A 162 -4.06 5.63 0.73
CA PHE A 162 -3.80 5.12 -0.62
C PHE A 162 -3.55 6.25 -1.61
N THR A 163 -2.57 6.08 -2.48
CA THR A 163 -2.57 6.82 -3.75
C THR A 163 -3.35 6.00 -4.78
N VAL A 164 -4.25 6.65 -5.51
CA VAL A 164 -5.13 6.05 -6.53
C VAL A 164 -4.68 6.58 -7.88
N HIS A 165 -4.29 5.70 -8.78
CA HIS A 165 -3.58 6.05 -10.01
C HIS A 165 -4.49 6.01 -11.22
N LYS A 166 -4.56 7.10 -12.01
CA LYS A 166 -5.25 7.15 -13.30
C LYS A 166 -4.65 6.15 -14.27
N ASN A 167 -3.32 6.16 -14.38
CA ASN A 167 -2.55 5.16 -15.10
C ASN A 167 -1.77 4.27 -14.10
N PRO A 168 -2.30 3.09 -13.73
CA PRO A 168 -1.65 2.23 -12.75
C PRO A 168 -0.41 1.49 -13.26
N THR A 169 -0.05 1.61 -14.55
CA THR A 169 1.15 0.99 -15.12
C THR A 169 2.39 1.87 -15.02
N LEU A 170 2.20 3.16 -14.72
CA LEU A 170 3.29 4.12 -14.59
C LEU A 170 3.77 4.20 -13.13
N PRO A 171 5.09 4.10 -12.87
CA PRO A 171 5.62 4.30 -11.51
C PRO A 171 5.29 5.70 -10.97
N LEU A 172 4.95 5.78 -9.67
CA LEU A 172 4.56 7.04 -9.05
C LEU A 172 5.63 8.14 -9.18
N ASP A 173 6.90 7.79 -8.96
CA ASP A 173 8.05 8.68 -9.08
C ASP A 173 8.34 9.16 -10.52
N GLN A 174 7.67 8.56 -11.50
CA GLN A 174 7.71 8.97 -12.91
C GLN A 174 6.44 9.71 -13.36
N THR A 175 5.41 9.73 -12.52
CA THR A 175 4.13 10.39 -12.80
C THR A 175 4.24 11.91 -12.57
N ASN A 176 3.70 12.69 -13.48
CA ASN A 176 3.61 14.15 -13.30
C ASN A 176 2.38 14.49 -12.46
N ILE A 177 2.58 15.30 -11.44
CA ILE A 177 1.52 15.81 -10.57
C ILE A 177 1.65 17.34 -10.57
N ASN A 178 0.60 18.03 -10.97
CA ASN A 178 0.58 19.49 -11.08
C ASN A 178 1.74 20.06 -11.94
N GLY A 179 2.15 19.32 -12.99
CA GLY A 179 3.19 19.75 -13.94
C GLY A 179 4.63 19.40 -13.51
N GLU A 180 4.83 18.84 -12.32
CA GLU A 180 6.13 18.35 -11.84
C GLU A 180 6.08 16.84 -11.59
N LYS A 181 7.24 16.17 -11.67
CA LYS A 181 7.33 14.76 -11.26
C LYS A 181 7.04 14.61 -9.77
N CYS A 182 6.30 13.56 -9.41
CA CYS A 182 6.06 13.22 -8.01
C CYS A 182 7.39 13.05 -7.27
N LYS A 183 7.56 13.77 -6.18
CA LYS A 183 8.76 13.70 -5.33
C LYS A 183 8.60 12.54 -4.36
N VAL A 184 9.49 11.58 -4.47
CA VAL A 184 9.57 10.42 -3.58
C VAL A 184 11.02 10.22 -3.17
N ASP A 185 11.27 10.30 -1.87
CA ASP A 185 12.57 9.92 -1.30
C ASP A 185 12.62 8.41 -1.06
N GLN A 186 13.81 7.84 -1.10
CA GLN A 186 14.01 6.42 -0.83
C GLN A 186 15.12 6.24 0.21
N LEU A 187 14.75 5.75 1.40
CA LEU A 187 15.66 5.41 2.48
C LEU A 187 16.01 3.93 2.39
N ILE A 188 17.27 3.62 2.12
CA ILE A 188 17.74 2.23 2.00
C ILE A 188 18.00 1.65 3.39
N ILE A 189 17.51 0.44 3.61
CA ILE A 189 17.82 -0.42 4.76
C ILE A 189 18.72 -1.54 4.24
N PRO A 190 20.03 -1.52 4.52
CA PRO A 190 20.94 -2.58 4.12
C PRO A 190 20.53 -3.95 4.69
N GLN A 191 20.76 -5.00 3.95
CA GLN A 191 20.37 -6.36 4.33
C GLN A 191 20.95 -6.81 5.68
N ASP A 192 22.17 -6.40 5.98
CA ASP A 192 22.90 -6.78 7.20
C ASP A 192 22.31 -6.17 8.49
N VAL A 193 21.53 -5.08 8.40
CA VAL A 193 20.87 -4.46 9.56
C VAL A 193 19.38 -4.80 9.68
N ILE A 194 18.81 -5.56 8.75
CA ILE A 194 17.38 -5.93 8.78
C ILE A 194 17.01 -6.67 10.07
N GLY A 195 17.87 -7.56 10.55
CA GLY A 195 17.65 -8.29 11.81
C GLY A 195 17.52 -7.37 13.02
N ASP A 196 18.35 -6.34 13.09
CA ASP A 196 18.27 -5.34 14.17
C ASP A 196 16.98 -4.51 14.08
N PHE A 197 16.56 -4.12 12.87
CA PHE A 197 15.27 -3.46 12.68
C PHE A 197 14.09 -4.31 13.16
N VAL A 198 14.08 -5.61 12.87
CA VAL A 198 13.02 -6.53 13.31
C VAL A 198 12.95 -6.61 14.83
N LYS A 199 14.10 -6.70 15.52
CA LYS A 199 14.19 -6.73 16.98
C LYS A 199 13.71 -5.41 17.60
N ASP A 200 14.19 -4.28 17.09
CA ASP A 200 13.79 -2.96 17.58
C ASP A 200 12.29 -2.71 17.37
N LEU A 201 11.74 -3.07 16.21
CA LEU A 201 10.32 -2.94 15.93
C LEU A 201 9.46 -3.79 16.88
N ASP A 202 9.86 -5.05 17.16
CA ASP A 202 9.16 -5.89 18.11
C ASP A 202 9.22 -5.31 19.53
N TRP A 203 10.36 -4.75 19.94
CA TRP A 203 10.51 -4.06 21.22
C TRP A 203 9.53 -2.88 21.37
N PHE A 204 9.26 -2.16 20.27
CA PHE A 204 8.25 -1.09 20.21
C PHE A 204 6.82 -1.62 20.02
N GLY A 205 6.61 -2.93 20.00
CA GLY A 205 5.31 -3.54 19.80
C GLY A 205 4.82 -3.54 18.35
N ILE A 206 5.67 -3.15 17.40
CA ILE A 206 5.36 -3.18 15.96
C ILE A 206 5.78 -4.54 15.40
N ASN A 207 4.89 -5.50 15.52
CA ASN A 207 5.10 -6.87 15.08
C ASN A 207 3.88 -7.40 14.31
N ARG A 208 3.95 -8.66 13.88
CA ARG A 208 2.90 -9.23 13.04
C ARG A 208 1.54 -9.28 13.72
N SER A 209 1.47 -9.51 15.02
CA SER A 209 0.19 -9.53 15.73
C SER A 209 -0.46 -8.15 15.83
N PHE A 210 0.34 -7.08 15.84
CA PHE A 210 -0.12 -5.70 15.77
C PHE A 210 -0.57 -5.33 14.34
N ILE A 211 0.27 -5.60 13.34
CA ILE A 211 0.04 -5.22 11.93
C ILE A 211 -1.13 -6.00 11.33
N TYR A 212 -1.31 -7.26 11.73
CA TYR A 212 -2.39 -8.15 11.30
C TYR A 212 -3.22 -8.58 12.50
N PRO A 213 -4.08 -7.70 13.03
CA PRO A 213 -4.90 -8.01 14.20
C PRO A 213 -5.86 -9.15 13.87
N GLY A 214 -5.79 -10.21 14.67
CA GLY A 214 -6.56 -11.43 14.52
C GLY A 214 -5.74 -12.66 14.88
N LEU A 215 -6.41 -13.83 14.93
CA LEU A 215 -5.76 -15.09 15.34
C LEU A 215 -4.64 -15.51 14.40
N ASP A 216 -4.76 -15.23 13.11
CA ASP A 216 -3.74 -15.57 12.11
C ASP A 216 -2.44 -14.78 12.34
N GLY A 217 -2.56 -13.47 12.59
CA GLY A 217 -1.41 -12.61 12.90
C GLY A 217 -0.75 -13.01 14.22
N LEU A 218 -1.56 -13.31 15.24
CA LEU A 218 -1.08 -13.77 16.55
C LEU A 218 -0.37 -15.13 16.44
N ALA A 219 -0.98 -16.11 15.79
CA ALA A 219 -0.40 -17.44 15.64
C ALA A 219 0.94 -17.41 14.89
N TYR A 220 1.01 -16.65 13.79
CA TYR A 220 2.27 -16.47 13.06
C TYR A 220 3.35 -15.80 13.91
N TYR A 221 3.00 -14.77 14.68
CA TYR A 221 3.94 -14.09 15.57
C TYR A 221 4.49 -15.01 16.67
N LEU A 222 3.63 -15.82 17.28
CA LEU A 222 4.06 -16.79 18.30
C LEU A 222 4.94 -17.89 17.72
N ASP A 223 4.63 -18.40 16.52
CA ASP A 223 5.49 -19.36 15.81
C ASP A 223 6.85 -18.75 15.48
N PHE A 224 6.89 -17.49 15.01
CA PHE A 224 8.13 -16.76 14.75
C PHE A 224 9.01 -16.64 16.02
N LYS A 225 8.39 -16.25 17.16
CA LYS A 225 9.10 -16.19 18.47
C LYS A 225 9.62 -17.56 18.90
N ALA A 226 8.82 -18.61 18.78
CA ALA A 226 9.21 -19.96 19.16
C ALA A 226 10.40 -20.51 18.36
N LYS A 227 10.64 -19.98 17.16
CA LYS A 227 11.77 -20.31 16.29
C LYS A 227 13.01 -19.45 16.54
N GLY A 228 13.02 -18.63 17.59
CA GLY A 228 14.14 -17.72 17.87
C GLY A 228 14.21 -16.49 16.97
N GLY A 229 13.10 -16.10 16.39
CA GLY A 229 13.06 -14.98 15.43
C GLY A 229 13.32 -13.59 16.04
N ILE A 230 13.44 -13.48 17.38
CA ILE A 230 13.67 -12.22 18.11
C ILE A 230 14.90 -12.27 19.01
N ASP A 231 15.48 -13.44 19.23
CA ASP A 231 16.67 -13.64 20.07
C ASP A 231 17.98 -13.20 19.38
#